data_721760d7d45f17085d0d461dbf040ede
#
_entry.id   721760d7d45f17085d0d461dbf040ede
#
_cell.length_a   1.000
_cell.length_b   1.000
_cell.length_c   1.000
_cell.angle_alpha   90.00
_cell.angle_beta   90.00
_cell.angle_gamma   90.00
#
_symmetry.space_group_name_H-M   'P 1'
#
loop_
_entity.id
_entity.type
_entity.pdbx_description
1 polymer ?
#
loop_
_entity_poly.entity_id
_entity_poly.type
_entity_poly.pdbx_seq_one_letter_code
_entity_poly.pdbx_strand_id
1 'polypeptide(L)'
;AGRANPSLKALDQIAEAFDLTLAQLLPKIRGAGPRQRIERLLERRTFEELNDLAREFELRFEQRQRRVITLLGIRGAGKSTLGQELADRLAMPFVELDDLVALQAGLPVAELISLYGESYYRQIEQRCLGDILAQDKPLVVATGGGVVENLQSFDLVLRCALSVYLSAEAETLWARVLKQGDRRPMAGRDTALAQLRLLIVRREHLYAKAQLRVETDGRIPSRLVSNLVEDIQLLRADNAQLRQGS
;
A
#
# COMPACT_ATOMS: atom_id res chain seq x y z
N ALA A 1 -27.35 -21.30 -31.47
CA ALA A 1 -28.30 -21.38 -30.37
C ALA A 1 -27.64 -20.76 -29.10
N GLY A 2 -28.26 -19.70 -28.54
CA GLY A 2 -28.08 -19.35 -27.13
C GLY A 2 -26.83 -18.59 -26.71
N ARG A 3 -26.61 -17.36 -27.20
CA ARG A 3 -25.77 -16.35 -26.55
C ARG A 3 -26.62 -15.24 -25.95
N ALA A 4 -27.50 -15.60 -25.02
CA ALA A 4 -28.12 -14.59 -24.17
C ALA A 4 -27.35 -14.51 -22.88
N ASN A 5 -26.82 -13.33 -22.60
CA ASN A 5 -26.17 -13.03 -21.30
C ASN A 5 -27.30 -12.53 -20.40
N PRO A 6 -27.83 -13.33 -19.46
CA PRO A 6 -28.93 -12.90 -18.61
C PRO A 6 -28.46 -11.74 -17.72
N SER A 7 -29.35 -10.74 -17.53
CA SER A 7 -29.05 -9.66 -16.56
C SER A 7 -29.04 -10.23 -15.15
N LEU A 8 -28.32 -9.57 -14.24
CA LEU A 8 -28.32 -9.92 -12.80
C LEU A 8 -29.73 -10.01 -12.22
N LYS A 9 -30.66 -9.13 -12.67
CA LYS A 9 -32.07 -9.14 -12.29
C LYS A 9 -32.80 -10.39 -12.77
N ALA A 10 -32.51 -10.89 -13.98
CA ALA A 10 -33.09 -12.12 -14.49
C ALA A 10 -32.57 -13.35 -13.72
N LEU A 11 -31.29 -13.35 -13.34
CA LEU A 11 -30.72 -14.42 -12.53
C LEU A 11 -31.28 -14.42 -11.09
N ASP A 12 -31.56 -13.25 -10.53
CA ASP A 12 -32.15 -13.09 -9.21
C ASP A 12 -33.62 -13.63 -9.19
N GLN A 13 -34.42 -13.29 -10.19
CA GLN A 13 -35.78 -13.82 -10.37
C GLN A 13 -35.82 -15.35 -10.55
N ILE A 14 -34.81 -15.89 -11.22
CA ILE A 14 -34.70 -17.36 -11.37
C ILE A 14 -34.32 -17.99 -10.02
N ALA A 15 -33.41 -17.39 -9.28
CA ALA A 15 -33.01 -17.85 -7.94
C ALA A 15 -34.23 -17.88 -6.99
N GLU A 16 -35.02 -16.79 -6.96
CA GLU A 16 -36.26 -16.71 -6.17
C GLU A 16 -37.27 -17.78 -6.55
N ALA A 17 -37.46 -18.02 -7.85
CA ALA A 17 -38.41 -19.03 -8.32
C ALA A 17 -38.05 -20.46 -7.89
N PHE A 18 -36.80 -20.74 -7.55
CA PHE A 18 -36.33 -22.03 -7.08
C PHE A 18 -35.97 -22.04 -5.57
N ASP A 19 -36.34 -21.00 -4.83
CA ASP A 19 -35.99 -20.82 -3.42
C ASP A 19 -34.48 -20.95 -3.15
N LEU A 20 -33.68 -20.39 -4.06
CA LEU A 20 -32.22 -20.37 -4.01
C LEU A 20 -31.72 -18.95 -3.89
N THR A 21 -30.54 -18.79 -3.31
CA THR A 21 -29.81 -17.53 -3.42
C THR A 21 -29.10 -17.43 -4.76
N LEU A 22 -28.86 -16.21 -5.26
CA LEU A 22 -28.07 -15.97 -6.48
C LEU A 22 -26.72 -16.69 -6.46
N ALA A 23 -26.08 -16.77 -5.30
CA ALA A 23 -24.82 -17.48 -5.11
C ALA A 23 -24.94 -19.01 -5.28
N GLN A 24 -26.12 -19.59 -5.00
CA GLN A 24 -26.40 -21.00 -5.20
C GLN A 24 -26.76 -21.34 -6.66
N LEU A 25 -27.29 -20.38 -7.39
CA LEU A 25 -27.61 -20.52 -8.80
C LEU A 25 -26.37 -20.48 -9.70
N LEU A 26 -25.35 -19.74 -9.30
CA LEU A 26 -24.13 -19.63 -10.08
C LEU A 26 -23.33 -20.94 -9.99
N PRO A 27 -22.83 -21.48 -11.13
CA PRO A 27 -22.00 -22.66 -11.09
C PRO A 27 -20.79 -22.39 -10.19
N LYS A 28 -20.58 -23.26 -9.18
CA LYS A 28 -19.35 -23.23 -8.38
C LYS A 28 -18.19 -23.31 -9.37
N ILE A 29 -17.47 -22.20 -9.55
CA ILE A 29 -16.33 -22.13 -10.45
C ILE A 29 -15.38 -23.27 -10.06
N ARG A 30 -15.24 -24.27 -10.94
CA ARG A 30 -14.30 -25.38 -10.75
C ARG A 30 -12.88 -24.80 -10.79
N GLY A 31 -12.31 -24.64 -9.64
CA GLY A 31 -11.04 -23.99 -9.37
C GLY A 31 -11.25 -23.02 -8.22
N ALA A 32 -11.43 -23.57 -7.01
CA ALA A 32 -11.49 -22.77 -5.81
C ALA A 32 -10.23 -21.91 -5.77
N GLY A 33 -10.40 -20.59 -5.88
CA GLY A 33 -9.30 -19.64 -5.66
C GLY A 33 -8.63 -19.91 -4.29
N PRO A 34 -7.43 -19.39 -4.06
CA PRO A 34 -6.70 -19.63 -2.81
C PRO A 34 -7.55 -19.42 -1.55
N ARG A 35 -8.41 -18.40 -1.55
CA ARG A 35 -9.34 -18.10 -0.45
C ARG A 35 -10.31 -19.25 -0.16
N GLN A 36 -10.99 -19.77 -1.16
CA GLN A 36 -11.95 -20.88 -1.00
C GLN A 36 -11.27 -22.21 -0.62
N ARG A 37 -9.99 -22.38 -1.01
CA ARG A 37 -9.19 -23.54 -0.56
C ARG A 37 -8.88 -23.42 0.91
N ILE A 38 -8.51 -22.23 1.38
CA ILE A 38 -8.24 -21.96 2.80
C ILE A 38 -9.54 -22.16 3.61
N GLU A 39 -10.66 -21.56 3.21
CA GLU A 39 -11.96 -21.72 3.89
C GLU A 39 -12.31 -23.20 4.06
N ARG A 40 -12.19 -24.03 3.03
CA ARG A 40 -12.44 -25.49 3.12
C ARG A 40 -11.48 -26.22 4.08
N LEU A 41 -10.23 -25.79 4.14
CA LEU A 41 -9.25 -26.39 5.06
C LEU A 41 -9.57 -26.04 6.52
N LEU A 42 -10.14 -24.87 6.77
CA LEU A 42 -10.52 -24.40 8.10
C LEU A 42 -11.85 -24.99 8.59
N GLU A 43 -12.83 -25.30 7.71
CA GLU A 43 -14.17 -25.81 8.05
C GLU A 43 -14.15 -27.10 8.89
N ARG A 44 -13.09 -27.90 8.82
CA ARG A 44 -12.97 -29.20 9.51
C ARG A 44 -12.01 -29.20 10.70
N ARG A 45 -11.59 -28.01 11.15
CA ARG A 45 -10.64 -27.86 12.24
C ARG A 45 -11.34 -27.58 13.56
N THR A 46 -10.76 -28.10 14.63
CA THR A 46 -11.21 -27.75 15.99
C THR A 46 -10.85 -26.31 16.32
N PHE A 47 -11.48 -25.76 17.36
CA PHE A 47 -11.17 -24.41 17.85
C PHE A 47 -9.68 -24.27 18.25
N GLU A 48 -9.11 -25.32 18.86
CA GLU A 48 -7.72 -25.36 19.28
C GLU A 48 -6.77 -25.34 18.07
N GLU A 49 -7.02 -26.18 17.07
CA GLU A 49 -6.26 -26.18 15.79
C GLU A 49 -6.37 -24.84 15.04
N LEU A 50 -7.54 -24.19 15.09
CA LEU A 50 -7.72 -22.87 14.48
C LEU A 50 -6.91 -21.78 15.20
N ASN A 51 -6.84 -21.82 16.52
CA ASN A 51 -6.03 -20.90 17.31
C ASN A 51 -4.53 -21.10 17.05
N ASP A 52 -4.06 -22.33 16.95
CA ASP A 52 -2.66 -22.64 16.66
C ASP A 52 -2.30 -22.16 15.25
N LEU A 53 -3.16 -22.41 14.25
CA LEU A 53 -2.99 -21.91 12.89
C LEU A 53 -3.00 -20.37 12.86
N ALA A 54 -3.92 -19.73 13.58
CA ALA A 54 -3.98 -18.27 13.65
C ALA A 54 -2.66 -17.70 14.21
N ARG A 55 -2.16 -18.30 15.32
CA ARG A 55 -0.89 -17.92 15.94
C ARG A 55 0.30 -18.11 14.98
N GLU A 56 0.37 -19.23 14.27
CA GLU A 56 1.40 -19.48 13.27
C GLU A 56 1.33 -18.47 12.10
N PHE A 57 0.12 -18.17 11.64
CA PHE A 57 -0.09 -17.15 10.60
C PHE A 57 0.30 -15.75 11.09
N GLU A 58 -0.11 -15.35 12.29
CA GLU A 58 0.26 -14.07 12.89
C GLU A 58 1.77 -13.91 12.98
N LEU A 59 2.47 -14.89 13.54
CA LEU A 59 3.94 -14.91 13.62
C LEU A 59 4.58 -14.82 12.23
N ARG A 60 4.08 -15.56 11.25
CA ARG A 60 4.61 -15.57 9.89
C ARG A 60 4.34 -14.27 9.15
N PHE A 61 3.16 -13.66 9.33
CA PHE A 61 2.81 -12.37 8.77
C PHE A 61 3.60 -11.24 9.44
N GLU A 62 3.78 -11.26 10.74
CA GLU A 62 4.62 -10.30 11.46
C GLU A 62 6.10 -10.37 11.03
N GLN A 63 6.62 -11.55 10.74
CA GLN A 63 7.96 -11.70 10.18
C GLN A 63 8.07 -11.12 8.77
N ARG A 64 7.03 -11.27 7.92
CA ARG A 64 6.98 -10.65 6.58
C ARG A 64 6.89 -9.14 6.64
N GLN A 65 6.13 -8.57 7.56
CA GLN A 65 5.93 -7.12 7.74
C GLN A 65 7.22 -6.32 7.87
N ARG A 66 8.34 -6.96 8.22
CA ARG A 66 9.61 -6.27 8.47
C ARG A 66 10.59 -6.30 7.32
N ARG A 67 10.31 -7.05 6.26
CA ARG A 67 11.21 -7.16 5.11
C ARG A 67 11.03 -6.02 4.12
N VAL A 68 9.79 -5.58 3.92
CA VAL A 68 9.48 -4.43 3.07
C VAL A 68 9.40 -3.17 3.91
N ILE A 69 10.14 -2.14 3.53
CA ILE A 69 10.07 -0.80 4.11
C ILE A 69 9.32 0.08 3.11
N THR A 70 8.22 0.68 3.55
CA THR A 70 7.37 1.52 2.69
C THR A 70 7.47 2.98 3.11
N LEU A 71 7.90 3.83 2.19
CA LEU A 71 7.98 5.28 2.40
C LEU A 71 6.67 5.93 1.98
N LEU A 72 6.04 6.62 2.94
CA LEU A 72 4.80 7.36 2.82
C LEU A 72 5.09 8.86 2.86
N GLY A 73 4.22 9.66 2.27
CA GLY A 73 4.31 11.11 2.33
C GLY A 73 3.84 11.78 1.05
N ILE A 74 3.54 13.05 1.15
CA ILE A 74 3.08 13.89 0.04
C ILE A 74 4.21 14.03 -1.00
N ARG A 75 3.85 14.42 -2.21
CA ARG A 75 4.82 14.75 -3.26
C ARG A 75 5.77 15.84 -2.77
N GLY A 76 7.07 15.69 -3.06
CA GLY A 76 8.12 16.59 -2.56
C GLY A 76 8.65 16.24 -1.16
N ALA A 77 8.08 15.24 -0.47
CA ALA A 77 8.56 14.82 0.86
C ALA A 77 9.95 14.17 0.85
N GLY A 78 10.48 13.81 -0.33
CA GLY A 78 11.83 13.23 -0.46
C GLY A 78 11.87 11.70 -0.50
N LYS A 79 10.73 11.04 -0.76
CA LYS A 79 10.62 9.56 -0.78
C LYS A 79 11.64 8.90 -1.71
N SER A 80 11.75 9.36 -2.95
CA SER A 80 12.70 8.80 -3.93
C SER A 80 14.15 8.96 -3.48
N THR A 81 14.52 10.16 -3.03
CA THR A 81 15.90 10.49 -2.61
C THR A 81 16.29 9.72 -1.35
N LEU A 82 15.45 9.76 -0.30
CA LEU A 82 15.73 9.06 0.95
C LEU A 82 15.57 7.55 0.78
N GLY A 83 14.64 7.11 -0.08
CA GLY A 83 14.41 5.70 -0.37
C GLY A 83 15.59 5.03 -1.04
N GLN A 84 16.17 5.68 -2.04
CA GLN A 84 17.37 5.17 -2.71
C GLN A 84 18.55 5.09 -1.73
N GLU A 85 18.82 6.16 -0.98
CA GLU A 85 19.93 6.18 -0.02
C GLU A 85 19.73 5.19 1.13
N LEU A 86 18.47 5.01 1.60
CA LEU A 86 18.14 4.01 2.62
C LEU A 86 18.36 2.59 2.09
N ALA A 87 17.93 2.32 0.86
CA ALA A 87 18.10 1.02 0.21
C ALA A 87 19.59 0.67 0.04
N ASP A 88 20.40 1.63 -0.40
CA ASP A 88 21.85 1.46 -0.52
C ASP A 88 22.50 1.15 0.83
N ARG A 89 22.12 1.88 1.91
CA ARG A 89 22.61 1.64 3.27
C ARG A 89 22.24 0.30 3.86
N LEU A 90 21.04 -0.19 3.52
CA LEU A 90 20.54 -1.48 4.00
C LEU A 90 20.89 -2.64 3.07
N ALA A 91 21.59 -2.40 1.96
CA ALA A 91 21.85 -3.36 0.88
C ALA A 91 20.56 -4.04 0.38
N MET A 92 19.50 -3.24 0.19
CA MET A 92 18.19 -3.65 -0.29
C MET A 92 17.90 -3.04 -1.65
N PRO A 93 17.10 -3.67 -2.51
CA PRO A 93 16.57 -3.03 -3.72
C PRO A 93 15.68 -1.84 -3.36
N PHE A 94 15.60 -0.86 -4.28
CA PHE A 94 14.66 0.26 -4.22
C PHE A 94 13.70 0.23 -5.40
N VAL A 95 12.44 0.57 -5.16
CA VAL A 95 11.39 0.63 -6.19
C VAL A 95 10.44 1.81 -5.95
N GLU A 96 10.13 2.54 -7.01
CA GLU A 96 8.99 3.45 -7.06
C GLU A 96 7.73 2.66 -7.42
N LEU A 97 6.69 2.74 -6.61
CA LEU A 97 5.42 2.03 -6.89
C LEU A 97 4.78 2.53 -8.20
N ASP A 98 4.89 3.84 -8.48
CA ASP A 98 4.38 4.45 -9.69
C ASP A 98 5.06 3.91 -10.97
N ASP A 99 6.35 3.55 -10.90
CA ASP A 99 7.07 2.94 -12.02
C ASP A 99 6.56 1.51 -12.30
N LEU A 100 6.26 0.76 -11.25
CA LEU A 100 5.66 -0.58 -11.40
C LEU A 100 4.24 -0.49 -11.98
N VAL A 101 3.46 0.49 -11.54
CA VAL A 101 2.12 0.73 -12.09
C VAL A 101 2.23 1.07 -13.58
N ALA A 102 3.16 1.96 -13.95
CA ALA A 102 3.39 2.33 -15.34
C ALA A 102 3.83 1.12 -16.18
N LEU A 103 4.74 0.30 -15.67
CA LEU A 103 5.20 -0.93 -16.32
C LEU A 103 4.04 -1.92 -16.52
N GLN A 104 3.22 -2.14 -15.51
CA GLN A 104 2.10 -3.07 -15.58
C GLN A 104 0.98 -2.58 -16.51
N ALA A 105 0.75 -1.26 -16.54
CA ALA A 105 -0.26 -0.65 -17.41
C ALA A 105 0.22 -0.49 -18.87
N GLY A 106 1.52 -0.52 -19.11
CA GLY A 106 2.11 -0.18 -20.41
C GLY A 106 2.02 1.29 -20.76
N LEU A 107 1.71 2.17 -19.80
CA LEU A 107 1.47 3.60 -19.97
C LEU A 107 2.03 4.40 -18.78
N PRO A 108 2.54 5.63 -19.00
CA PRO A 108 2.87 6.53 -17.92
C PRO A 108 1.67 6.80 -17.00
N VAL A 109 1.88 6.93 -15.68
CA VAL A 109 0.80 7.14 -14.69
C VAL A 109 -0.10 8.33 -15.03
N ALA A 110 0.47 9.44 -15.52
CA ALA A 110 -0.32 10.61 -15.90
C ALA A 110 -1.28 10.33 -17.07
N GLU A 111 -0.83 9.57 -18.06
CA GLU A 111 -1.63 9.15 -19.21
C GLU A 111 -2.66 8.10 -18.81
N LEU A 112 -2.28 7.15 -17.98
CA LEU A 112 -3.18 6.14 -17.39
C LEU A 112 -4.38 6.81 -16.68
N ILE A 113 -4.11 7.80 -15.82
CA ILE A 113 -5.17 8.54 -15.11
C ILE A 113 -6.02 9.36 -16.08
N SER A 114 -5.42 9.98 -17.08
CA SER A 114 -6.14 10.78 -18.08
C SER A 114 -7.10 9.96 -18.93
N LEU A 115 -6.68 8.75 -19.33
CA LEU A 115 -7.47 7.88 -20.20
C LEU A 115 -8.49 7.01 -19.46
N TYR A 116 -8.12 6.48 -18.31
CA TYR A 116 -8.91 5.46 -17.59
C TYR A 116 -9.42 5.93 -16.23
N GLY A 117 -9.00 7.11 -15.77
CA GLY A 117 -9.39 7.69 -14.48
C GLY A 117 -8.58 7.19 -13.29
N GLU A 118 -8.70 7.92 -12.18
CA GLU A 118 -7.95 7.62 -10.96
C GLU A 118 -8.32 6.27 -10.35
N SER A 119 -9.60 5.86 -10.44
CA SER A 119 -10.06 4.58 -9.89
C SER A 119 -9.35 3.37 -10.52
N TYR A 120 -9.09 3.42 -11.83
CA TYR A 120 -8.36 2.36 -12.52
C TYR A 120 -6.89 2.33 -12.12
N TYR A 121 -6.24 3.51 -12.03
CA TYR A 121 -4.90 3.63 -11.49
C TYR A 121 -4.80 3.00 -10.09
N ARG A 122 -5.75 3.31 -9.18
CA ARG A 122 -5.78 2.76 -7.81
C ARG A 122 -5.92 1.24 -7.77
N GLN A 123 -6.64 0.64 -8.70
CA GLN A 123 -6.74 -0.82 -8.81
C GLN A 123 -5.39 -1.46 -9.19
N ILE A 124 -4.66 -0.85 -10.14
CA ILE A 124 -3.33 -1.35 -10.52
C ILE A 124 -2.33 -1.10 -9.39
N GLU A 125 -2.33 0.09 -8.78
CA GLU A 125 -1.50 0.43 -7.62
C GLU A 125 -1.67 -0.60 -6.49
N GLN A 126 -2.91 -0.93 -6.14
CA GLN A 126 -3.22 -1.93 -5.12
C GLN A 126 -2.71 -3.32 -5.50
N ARG A 127 -2.84 -3.72 -6.75
CA ARG A 127 -2.34 -5.02 -7.23
C ARG A 127 -0.82 -5.08 -7.17
N CYS A 128 -0.12 -4.08 -7.71
CA CYS A 128 1.35 -4.00 -7.65
C CYS A 128 1.85 -4.04 -6.21
N LEU A 129 1.21 -3.28 -5.32
CA LEU A 129 1.56 -3.26 -3.90
C LEU A 129 1.34 -4.63 -3.24
N GLY A 130 0.20 -5.29 -3.52
CA GLY A 130 -0.09 -6.63 -3.04
C GLY A 130 0.95 -7.67 -3.50
N ASP A 131 1.36 -7.61 -4.76
CA ASP A 131 2.37 -8.50 -5.34
C ASP A 131 3.75 -8.29 -4.68
N ILE A 132 4.14 -7.03 -4.43
CA ILE A 132 5.37 -6.69 -3.69
C ILE A 132 5.32 -7.27 -2.27
N LEU A 133 4.25 -7.00 -1.55
CA LEU A 133 4.11 -7.42 -0.15
C LEU A 133 3.96 -8.94 0.01
N ALA A 134 3.49 -9.63 -1.02
CA ALA A 134 3.45 -11.09 -1.08
C ALA A 134 4.83 -11.73 -1.29
N GLN A 135 5.78 -10.99 -1.87
CA GLN A 135 7.15 -11.46 -2.03
C GLN A 135 7.87 -11.41 -0.67
N ASP A 136 8.47 -12.51 -0.26
CA ASP A 136 9.23 -12.58 1.00
C ASP A 136 10.67 -12.05 0.82
N LYS A 137 10.82 -10.85 0.22
CA LYS A 137 12.12 -10.24 -0.10
C LYS A 137 12.27 -8.88 0.56
N PRO A 138 13.46 -8.56 1.13
CA PRO A 138 13.76 -7.21 1.58
C PRO A 138 13.67 -6.22 0.43
N LEU A 139 12.95 -5.12 0.62
CA LEU A 139 12.72 -4.10 -0.41
C LEU A 139 12.37 -2.75 0.23
N VAL A 140 12.88 -1.66 -0.31
CA VAL A 140 12.44 -0.31 0.00
C VAL A 140 11.51 0.16 -1.12
N VAL A 141 10.30 0.62 -0.75
CA VAL A 141 9.26 1.05 -1.70
C VAL A 141 8.87 2.49 -1.43
N ALA A 142 8.98 3.36 -2.41
CA ALA A 142 8.36 4.68 -2.37
C ALA A 142 6.96 4.63 -2.98
N THR A 143 5.95 5.06 -2.23
CA THR A 143 4.56 5.05 -2.69
C THR A 143 4.11 6.37 -3.28
N GLY A 144 3.06 6.36 -4.08
CA GLY A 144 2.33 7.57 -4.46
C GLY A 144 1.77 8.29 -3.23
N GLY A 145 1.76 9.63 -3.25
CA GLY A 145 1.29 10.42 -2.09
C GLY A 145 -0.19 10.22 -1.74
N GLY A 146 -0.98 9.63 -2.61
CA GLY A 146 -2.40 9.34 -2.38
C GLY A 146 -2.70 7.93 -1.89
N VAL A 147 -1.69 7.07 -1.71
CA VAL A 147 -1.89 5.67 -1.27
C VAL A 147 -2.68 5.56 0.04
N VAL A 148 -2.53 6.54 0.94
CA VAL A 148 -3.22 6.58 2.24
C VAL A 148 -4.74 6.81 2.12
N GLU A 149 -5.23 7.32 1.00
CA GLU A 149 -6.67 7.51 0.74
C GLU A 149 -7.33 6.24 0.18
N ASN A 150 -6.55 5.31 -0.35
CA ASN A 150 -7.05 3.98 -0.70
C ASN A 150 -6.96 3.08 0.55
N LEU A 151 -8.10 2.90 1.22
CA LEU A 151 -8.16 2.15 2.49
C LEU A 151 -7.58 0.75 2.39
N GLN A 152 -7.76 0.07 1.24
CA GLN A 152 -7.27 -1.30 1.04
C GLN A 152 -5.75 -1.33 0.88
N SER A 153 -5.19 -0.43 0.05
CA SER A 153 -3.74 -0.30 -0.13
C SER A 153 -3.06 0.13 1.16
N PHE A 154 -3.65 1.09 1.87
CA PHE A 154 -3.07 1.61 3.11
C PHE A 154 -3.11 0.58 4.24
N ASP A 155 -4.20 -0.17 4.38
CA ASP A 155 -4.29 -1.27 5.34
C ASP A 155 -3.26 -2.37 5.05
N LEU A 156 -3.03 -2.71 3.77
CA LEU A 156 -1.95 -3.63 3.38
C LEU A 156 -0.57 -3.10 3.83
N VAL A 157 -0.29 -1.81 3.60
CA VAL A 157 0.99 -1.20 4.04
C VAL A 157 1.15 -1.32 5.55
N LEU A 158 0.14 -0.91 6.32
CA LEU A 158 0.22 -0.91 7.78
C LEU A 158 0.39 -2.30 8.38
N ARG A 159 -0.21 -3.33 7.75
CA ARG A 159 -0.12 -4.72 8.23
C ARG A 159 1.10 -5.47 7.70
N CYS A 160 1.54 -5.20 6.49
CA CYS A 160 2.50 -6.04 5.78
C CYS A 160 3.87 -5.38 5.51
N ALA A 161 4.09 -4.14 5.93
CA ALA A 161 5.36 -3.43 5.74
C ALA A 161 5.75 -2.64 6.98
N LEU A 162 7.02 -2.32 7.10
CA LEU A 162 7.50 -1.28 8.00
C LEU A 162 7.22 0.07 7.32
N SER A 163 6.27 0.82 7.86
CA SER A 163 5.82 2.09 7.27
C SER A 163 6.55 3.28 7.87
N VAL A 164 7.11 4.13 7.00
CA VAL A 164 7.84 5.35 7.36
C VAL A 164 7.16 6.55 6.73
N TYR A 165 6.67 7.46 7.53
CA TYR A 165 6.09 8.72 7.07
C TYR A 165 7.15 9.80 6.97
N LEU A 166 7.36 10.35 5.78
CA LEU A 166 8.21 11.51 5.54
C LEU A 166 7.34 12.77 5.54
N SER A 167 7.54 13.63 6.53
CA SER A 167 6.84 14.90 6.67
C SER A 167 7.75 16.09 6.31
N ALA A 168 7.14 17.16 5.81
CA ALA A 168 7.79 18.46 5.63
C ALA A 168 6.73 19.58 5.62
N GLU A 169 7.15 20.79 5.88
CA GLU A 169 6.34 21.98 5.78
C GLU A 169 5.84 22.20 4.33
N ALA A 170 4.65 22.79 4.18
CA ALA A 170 4.05 23.01 2.88
C ALA A 170 4.95 23.81 1.92
N GLU A 171 5.64 24.80 2.45
CA GLU A 171 6.58 25.66 1.74
C GLU A 171 7.78 24.87 1.18
N THR A 172 8.30 23.97 2.00
CA THR A 172 9.42 23.07 1.60
C THR A 172 8.98 22.09 0.53
N LEU A 173 7.82 21.45 0.72
CA LEU A 173 7.25 20.53 -0.27
C LEU A 173 7.02 21.23 -1.60
N TRP A 174 6.45 22.44 -1.54
CA TRP A 174 6.17 23.25 -2.71
C TRP A 174 7.46 23.63 -3.46
N ALA A 175 8.46 24.14 -2.74
CA ALA A 175 9.75 24.51 -3.33
C ALA A 175 10.43 23.32 -4.01
N ARG A 176 10.37 22.13 -3.42
CA ARG A 176 10.94 20.89 -3.98
C ARG A 176 10.21 20.45 -5.24
N VAL A 177 8.87 20.50 -5.25
CA VAL A 177 8.05 20.14 -6.42
C VAL A 177 8.33 21.09 -7.59
N LEU A 178 8.44 22.40 -7.34
CA LEU A 178 8.81 23.37 -8.37
C LEU A 178 10.19 23.10 -8.95
N LYS A 179 11.17 22.78 -8.10
CA LYS A 179 12.54 22.45 -8.53
C LYS A 179 12.59 21.18 -9.40
N GLN A 180 11.66 20.25 -9.20
CA GLN A 180 11.52 19.04 -10.02
C GLN A 180 10.83 19.28 -11.38
N GLY A 181 10.47 20.53 -11.68
CA GLY A 181 9.88 20.91 -12.98
C GLY A 181 8.41 20.57 -13.12
N ASP A 182 7.74 20.10 -12.07
CA ASP A 182 6.31 19.81 -12.12
C ASP A 182 5.47 21.08 -11.91
N ARG A 183 4.85 21.50 -13.00
CA ARG A 183 3.98 22.69 -13.04
C ARG A 183 2.48 22.36 -12.94
N ARG A 184 2.11 21.14 -12.61
CA ARG A 184 0.71 20.72 -12.41
C ARG A 184 0.26 20.96 -10.98
N PRO A 185 -0.90 21.46 -10.71
CA PRO A 185 -1.87 22.39 -11.29
C PRO A 185 -1.70 23.79 -10.67
N MET A 186 -1.34 24.78 -11.43
CA MET A 186 -0.90 26.08 -10.91
C MET A 186 -1.73 27.23 -11.41
N ALA A 187 -2.96 27.31 -10.98
CA ALA A 187 -3.72 28.57 -11.00
C ALA A 187 -3.31 29.39 -9.76
N GLY A 188 -2.23 30.18 -9.87
CA GLY A 188 -1.78 31.08 -8.81
C GLY A 188 -1.02 30.39 -7.66
N ARG A 189 0.16 30.95 -7.29
CA ARG A 189 1.07 30.43 -6.24
C ARG A 189 0.36 30.29 -4.88
N ASP A 190 -0.39 31.30 -4.48
CA ASP A 190 -1.03 31.35 -3.16
C ASP A 190 -2.17 30.34 -3.03
N THR A 191 -2.95 30.16 -4.10
CA THR A 191 -4.04 29.18 -4.13
C THR A 191 -3.49 27.75 -4.06
N ALA A 192 -2.41 27.44 -4.80
CA ALA A 192 -1.83 26.13 -4.81
C ALA A 192 -1.15 25.76 -3.48
N LEU A 193 -0.48 26.73 -2.83
CA LEU A 193 0.11 26.52 -1.50
C LEU A 193 -0.99 26.32 -0.43
N ALA A 194 -2.09 27.08 -0.51
CA ALA A 194 -3.24 26.89 0.37
C ALA A 194 -3.87 25.50 0.19
N GLN A 195 -4.04 25.04 -1.05
CA GLN A 195 -4.52 23.69 -1.35
C GLN A 195 -3.56 22.60 -0.82
N LEU A 196 -2.24 22.80 -0.94
CA LEU A 196 -1.25 21.88 -0.40
C LEU A 196 -1.35 21.79 1.13
N ARG A 197 -1.51 22.94 1.84
CA ARG A 197 -1.72 22.96 3.30
C ARG A 197 -2.97 22.18 3.70
N LEU A 198 -4.08 22.41 3.00
CA LEU A 198 -5.33 21.66 3.25
C LEU A 198 -5.15 20.15 3.00
N LEU A 199 -4.42 19.77 1.97
CA LEU A 199 -4.11 18.37 1.68
C LEU A 199 -3.27 17.73 2.77
N ILE A 200 -2.26 18.44 3.31
CA ILE A 200 -1.45 18.00 4.43
C ILE A 200 -2.35 17.74 5.66
N VAL A 201 -3.15 18.74 6.06
CA VAL A 201 -4.05 18.62 7.20
C VAL A 201 -5.02 17.46 7.05
N ARG A 202 -5.60 17.30 5.87
CA ARG A 202 -6.54 16.21 5.57
C ARG A 202 -5.91 14.83 5.68
N ARG A 203 -4.64 14.67 5.28
CA ARG A 203 -3.94 13.37 5.27
C ARG A 203 -3.11 13.10 6.51
N GLU A 204 -2.81 14.10 7.34
CA GLU A 204 -1.93 13.96 8.51
C GLU A 204 -2.38 12.84 9.45
N HIS A 205 -3.67 12.75 9.76
CA HIS A 205 -4.22 11.70 10.64
C HIS A 205 -4.08 10.27 10.05
N LEU A 206 -3.97 10.15 8.72
CA LEU A 206 -3.70 8.89 8.05
C LEU A 206 -2.20 8.56 8.13
N TYR A 207 -1.35 9.50 7.75
CA TYR A 207 0.10 9.32 7.81
C TYR A 207 0.60 9.06 9.23
N ALA A 208 -0.04 9.65 10.25
CA ALA A 208 0.30 9.45 11.68
C ALA A 208 0.16 7.98 12.14
N LYS A 209 -0.50 7.11 11.37
CA LYS A 209 -0.57 5.68 11.63
C LYS A 209 0.69 4.91 11.23
N ALA A 210 1.62 5.56 10.53
CA ALA A 210 2.91 4.96 10.19
C ALA A 210 3.72 4.65 11.45
N GLN A 211 4.52 3.60 11.40
CA GLN A 211 5.33 3.15 12.53
C GLN A 211 6.48 4.11 12.86
N LEU A 212 7.05 4.76 11.86
CA LEU A 212 8.10 5.77 12.01
C LEU A 212 7.69 7.06 11.32
N ARG A 213 8.15 8.19 11.88
CA ARG A 213 8.01 9.51 11.28
C ARG A 213 9.39 10.16 11.14
N VAL A 214 9.66 10.71 9.96
CA VAL A 214 10.89 11.44 9.66
C VAL A 214 10.53 12.81 9.14
N GLU A 215 10.99 13.85 9.84
CA GLU A 215 10.85 15.23 9.41
C GLU A 215 12.02 15.61 8.50
N THR A 216 11.72 16.08 7.29
CA THR A 216 12.71 16.28 6.23
C THR A 216 13.07 17.74 5.98
N ASP A 217 12.53 18.68 6.77
CA ASP A 217 12.79 20.11 6.63
C ASP A 217 14.21 20.46 7.03
N GLY A 218 14.91 21.21 6.16
CA GLY A 218 16.24 21.75 6.46
C GLY A 218 17.33 20.73 6.79
N ARG A 219 17.06 19.44 6.65
CA ARG A 219 17.97 18.37 7.05
C ARG A 219 18.71 17.76 5.88
N ILE A 220 19.93 17.33 6.12
CA ILE A 220 20.78 16.66 5.15
C ILE A 220 20.30 15.22 4.99
N PRO A 221 19.98 14.73 3.76
CA PRO A 221 19.44 13.39 3.52
C PRO A 221 20.26 12.27 4.19
N SER A 222 21.59 12.30 4.09
CA SER A 222 22.45 11.25 4.65
C SER A 222 22.37 11.13 6.18
N ARG A 223 22.16 12.24 6.89
CA ARG A 223 21.93 12.21 8.35
C ARG A 223 20.57 11.63 8.70
N LEU A 224 19.53 12.00 7.94
CA LEU A 224 18.20 11.45 8.11
C LEU A 224 18.20 9.93 7.92
N VAL A 225 18.89 9.46 6.89
CA VAL A 225 18.97 8.02 6.60
C VAL A 225 19.76 7.30 7.69
N SER A 226 20.84 7.87 8.23
CA SER A 226 21.58 7.25 9.35
C SER A 226 20.68 7.04 10.57
N ASN A 227 19.95 8.08 10.99
CA ASN A 227 19.01 7.98 12.12
C ASN A 227 17.90 6.99 11.83
N LEU A 228 17.34 7.01 10.60
CA LEU A 228 16.28 6.09 10.22
C LEU A 228 16.74 4.63 10.23
N VAL A 229 17.98 4.34 9.84
CA VAL A 229 18.55 2.98 9.93
C VAL A 229 18.63 2.54 11.40
N GLU A 230 19.06 3.41 12.32
CA GLU A 230 19.10 3.12 13.75
C GLU A 230 17.69 2.85 14.30
N ASP A 231 16.71 3.70 13.97
CA ASP A 231 15.31 3.54 14.38
C ASP A 231 14.72 2.21 13.87
N ILE A 232 15.00 1.84 12.61
CA ILE A 232 14.58 0.57 12.03
C ILE A 232 15.22 -0.62 12.75
N GLN A 233 16.50 -0.53 13.11
CA GLN A 233 17.19 -1.59 13.83
C GLN A 233 16.64 -1.77 15.25
N LEU A 234 16.37 -0.67 15.95
CA LEU A 234 15.76 -0.69 17.29
C LEU A 234 14.37 -1.33 17.24
N LEU A 235 13.50 -0.90 16.33
CA LEU A 235 12.18 -1.49 16.14
C LEU A 235 12.25 -3.00 15.86
N ARG A 236 13.22 -3.45 15.07
CA ARG A 236 13.43 -4.86 14.80
C ARG A 236 13.91 -5.63 16.03
N ALA A 237 14.76 -5.04 16.85
CA ALA A 237 15.28 -5.64 18.07
C ALA A 237 14.20 -5.76 19.15
N ASP A 238 13.42 -4.70 19.42
CA ASP A 238 12.32 -4.70 20.39
C ASP A 238 11.28 -5.75 20.07
N ASN A 239 10.93 -5.84 18.81
CA ASN A 239 10.00 -6.86 18.35
C ASN A 239 10.57 -8.29 18.44
N ALA A 240 11.88 -8.48 18.39
CA ALA A 240 12.52 -9.78 18.58
C ALA A 240 12.55 -10.20 20.07
N GLN A 241 12.73 -9.23 20.97
CA GLN A 241 12.74 -9.48 22.44
C GLN A 241 11.33 -9.82 22.97
N LEU A 242 10.29 -9.13 22.51
CA LEU A 242 8.90 -9.42 22.86
C LEU A 242 8.49 -10.86 22.51
N ARG A 243 9.14 -11.48 21.55
CA ARG A 243 8.88 -12.86 21.09
C ARG A 243 9.61 -13.93 21.87
N GLN A 244 10.73 -13.60 22.54
CA GLN A 244 11.47 -14.55 23.35
C GLN A 244 10.92 -14.64 24.77
N GLY A 245 10.05 -13.72 25.17
CA GLY A 245 9.43 -13.63 26.48
C GLY A 245 7.97 -14.15 26.55
N SER A 246 7.43 -14.66 25.44
CA SER A 246 6.08 -15.25 25.33
C SER A 246 6.17 -16.73 25.00
#